data_a064ad136c1fb931ec51c881355f2086
#
_entry.id   a064ad136c1fb931ec51c881355f2086
#
_cell.length_a   1.000
_cell.length_b   1.000
_cell.length_c   1.000
_cell.angle_alpha   90.00
_cell.angle_beta   90.00
_cell.angle_gamma   90.00
#
_symmetry.space_group_name_H-M   'P 1'
#
loop_
_entity.id
_entity.type
_entity.pdbx_description
1 polymer ?
#
loop_
_entity_poly.entity_id
_entity_poly.type
_entity_poly.pdbx_seq_one_letter_code
_entity_poly.pdbx_strand_id
1 'polypeptide(L)'
;MEPDGGARQLFIVGSPRTGSTLLRHVLNRSPQVCLASETHFLKSARRLKLDRKLERARAAPADDRAALLDPVVRDLLGPRFWPWLGRNVGRERFTARLLATDLSERALFDLLLELYVEEACGARPVTIRGEKTPDHIYGLGMLAEWFPQARFIHTFRDPRAIYASRIVRSEAGTRGMKARLPGVPARLLDPILAPIEVLETSRVWLDAARLHHRHAAALAERYRLVRFEDLVTEPEATLRGVCDFIGIPFDPGLLEETVVVGSSFEQDRHAAAGFDRSSVDRWRSRVHPLVRRWFGMVGRRELRRFGYEP
;
A
#
# COMPACT_ATOMS: atom_id res chain seq x y z
N MET A 1 -28.72 15.55 -3.92
CA MET A 1 -28.69 14.21 -3.30
C MET A 1 -27.45 14.19 -2.44
N GLU A 2 -27.59 14.43 -1.14
CA GLU A 2 -26.48 14.39 -0.19
C GLU A 2 -25.89 12.99 -0.22
N PRO A 3 -24.55 12.85 -0.21
CA PRO A 3 -23.93 11.54 -0.13
C PRO A 3 -24.27 10.94 1.22
N ASP A 4 -24.77 9.70 1.17
CA ASP A 4 -24.89 8.79 2.31
C ASP A 4 -23.78 9.05 3.31
N GLY A 5 -24.11 9.32 4.60
CA GLY A 5 -23.18 9.82 5.62
C GLY A 5 -22.03 8.88 6.01
N GLY A 6 -21.61 7.99 5.13
CA GLY A 6 -20.50 7.06 5.30
C GLY A 6 -19.13 7.71 5.03
N ALA A 7 -18.08 7.22 5.72
CA ALA A 7 -16.72 7.65 5.49
C ALA A 7 -16.28 7.39 4.05
N ARG A 8 -15.66 8.40 3.39
CA ARG A 8 -15.12 8.29 2.03
C ARG A 8 -13.89 7.37 2.00
N GLN A 9 -13.71 6.63 0.91
CA GLN A 9 -12.56 5.73 0.77
C GLN A 9 -11.34 6.47 0.24
N LEU A 10 -10.18 6.15 0.82
CA LEU A 10 -8.86 6.58 0.39
C LEU A 10 -7.94 5.37 0.23
N PHE A 11 -7.35 5.23 -0.94
CA PHE A 11 -6.38 4.17 -1.24
C PHE A 11 -5.00 4.76 -1.54
N ILE A 12 -3.97 4.31 -0.78
CA ILE A 12 -2.58 4.62 -1.06
C ILE A 12 -1.96 3.47 -1.83
N VAL A 13 -1.65 3.72 -3.09
CA VAL A 13 -1.14 2.74 -4.06
C VAL A 13 0.25 3.14 -4.61
N GLY A 14 0.88 2.29 -5.42
CA GLY A 14 2.15 2.59 -6.06
C GLY A 14 3.08 1.38 -6.14
N SER A 15 4.37 1.60 -6.11
CA SER A 15 5.35 0.52 -5.95
C SER A 15 5.83 0.41 -4.51
N PRO A 16 6.31 -0.77 -4.08
CA PRO A 16 6.93 -0.90 -2.77
C PRO A 16 8.14 0.04 -2.61
N ARG A 17 8.40 0.53 -1.40
CA ARG A 17 9.55 1.38 -1.02
C ARG A 17 9.47 2.84 -1.50
N THR A 18 8.29 3.33 -1.76
CA THR A 18 8.00 4.71 -2.19
C THR A 18 7.49 5.62 -1.06
N GLY A 19 7.64 5.22 0.20
CA GLY A 19 7.20 6.03 1.34
C GLY A 19 5.71 5.92 1.69
N SER A 20 4.98 5.00 1.05
CA SER A 20 3.55 4.77 1.29
C SER A 20 3.22 4.46 2.76
N THR A 21 4.13 3.76 3.47
CA THR A 21 3.99 3.48 4.91
C THR A 21 4.12 4.76 5.73
N LEU A 22 5.11 5.61 5.43
CA LEU A 22 5.27 6.92 6.08
C LEU A 22 4.00 7.76 5.91
N LEU A 23 3.54 7.92 4.66
CA LEU A 23 2.35 8.71 4.37
C LEU A 23 1.11 8.19 5.12
N ARG A 24 0.90 6.86 5.14
CA ARG A 24 -0.20 6.25 5.91
C ARG A 24 -0.10 6.57 7.41
N HIS A 25 1.08 6.44 8.01
CA HIS A 25 1.28 6.73 9.43
C HIS A 25 1.00 8.20 9.76
N VAL A 26 1.50 9.10 8.93
CA VAL A 26 1.26 10.53 9.08
C VAL A 26 -0.24 10.84 8.98
N LEU A 27 -0.92 10.35 7.94
CA LEU A 27 -2.35 10.62 7.76
C LEU A 27 -3.22 10.04 8.89
N ASN A 28 -2.86 8.86 9.44
CA ASN A 28 -3.58 8.26 10.55
C ASN A 28 -3.47 9.03 11.88
N ARG A 29 -2.63 10.06 11.96
CA ARG A 29 -2.60 11.00 13.10
C ARG A 29 -3.82 11.90 13.11
N SER A 30 -4.37 12.23 11.95
CA SER A 30 -5.64 12.94 11.88
C SER A 30 -6.76 12.08 12.49
N PRO A 31 -7.57 12.62 13.41
CA PRO A 31 -8.70 11.86 13.97
C PRO A 31 -9.75 11.49 12.91
N GLN A 32 -9.77 12.19 11.79
CA GLN A 32 -10.70 11.97 10.69
C GLN A 32 -10.26 10.84 9.73
N VAL A 33 -9.02 10.34 9.84
CA VAL A 33 -8.47 9.35 8.91
C VAL A 33 -8.19 8.02 9.61
N CYS A 34 -8.64 6.93 9.00
CA CYS A 34 -8.39 5.57 9.45
C CYS A 34 -8.01 4.67 8.27
N LEU A 35 -6.70 4.49 8.07
CA LEU A 35 -6.15 3.71 6.96
C LEU A 35 -5.50 2.43 7.47
N ALA A 36 -5.99 1.29 7.02
CA ALA A 36 -5.42 -0.01 7.27
C ALA A 36 -4.01 -0.17 6.65
N SER A 37 -3.23 -1.10 7.18
CA SER A 37 -2.01 -1.58 6.54
C SER A 37 -2.35 -2.51 5.37
N GLU A 38 -1.34 -3.03 4.69
CA GLU A 38 -1.48 -3.86 3.49
C GLU A 38 -2.38 -5.07 3.71
N THR A 39 -3.58 -5.07 3.14
CA THR A 39 -4.48 -6.23 3.13
C THR A 39 -4.12 -7.18 1.99
N HIS A 40 -3.54 -6.65 0.89
CA HIS A 40 -3.35 -7.39 -0.36
C HIS A 40 -4.66 -8.05 -0.87
N PHE A 41 -5.80 -7.39 -0.65
CA PHE A 41 -7.12 -7.96 -0.91
C PHE A 41 -7.27 -8.47 -2.35
N LEU A 42 -7.02 -7.63 -3.35
CA LEU A 42 -7.24 -7.99 -4.76
C LEU A 42 -6.42 -9.22 -5.20
N LYS A 43 -5.19 -9.32 -4.72
CA LYS A 43 -4.34 -10.47 -4.99
C LYS A 43 -4.84 -11.73 -4.27
N SER A 44 -5.27 -11.57 -3.04
CA SER A 44 -5.79 -12.66 -2.21
C SER A 44 -7.15 -13.13 -2.70
N ALA A 45 -8.05 -12.25 -3.11
CA ALA A 45 -9.34 -12.55 -3.69
C ALA A 45 -9.19 -13.44 -4.92
N ARG A 46 -8.31 -13.06 -5.85
CA ARG A 46 -8.00 -13.88 -7.03
C ARG A 46 -7.42 -15.25 -6.65
N ARG A 47 -6.45 -15.30 -5.71
CA ARG A 47 -5.82 -16.55 -5.26
C ARG A 47 -6.82 -17.51 -4.61
N LEU A 48 -7.72 -16.95 -3.79
CA LEU A 48 -8.73 -17.72 -3.05
C LEU A 48 -10.00 -18.00 -3.87
N LYS A 49 -10.09 -17.43 -5.10
CA LYS A 49 -11.27 -17.49 -5.97
C LYS A 49 -12.54 -17.04 -5.24
N LEU A 50 -12.42 -15.86 -4.57
CA LEU A 50 -13.50 -15.36 -3.72
C LEU A 50 -14.77 -15.07 -4.53
N ASP A 51 -14.65 -14.53 -5.75
CA ASP A 51 -15.72 -14.31 -6.71
C ASP A 51 -16.68 -15.52 -6.80
N ARG A 52 -16.12 -16.69 -7.12
CA ARG A 52 -16.90 -17.93 -7.29
C ARG A 52 -17.48 -18.46 -5.98
N LYS A 53 -16.71 -18.36 -4.89
CA LYS A 53 -17.14 -18.84 -3.57
C LYS A 53 -18.30 -18.01 -3.04
N LEU A 54 -18.20 -16.68 -3.16
CA LEU A 54 -19.23 -15.73 -2.75
C LEU A 54 -20.48 -15.86 -3.63
N GLU A 55 -20.32 -15.97 -4.95
CA GLU A 55 -21.43 -16.19 -5.88
C GLU A 55 -22.20 -17.48 -5.57
N ARG A 56 -21.48 -18.58 -5.31
CA ARG A 56 -22.10 -19.85 -4.89
C ARG A 56 -22.91 -19.69 -3.60
N ALA A 57 -22.36 -19.01 -2.60
CA ALA A 57 -23.06 -18.77 -1.34
C ALA A 57 -24.29 -17.86 -1.54
N ARG A 58 -24.17 -16.81 -2.39
CA ARG A 58 -25.27 -15.90 -2.71
C ARG A 58 -26.44 -16.61 -3.41
N ALA A 59 -26.13 -17.55 -4.31
CA ALA A 59 -27.15 -18.32 -5.04
C ALA A 59 -27.84 -19.40 -4.19
N ALA A 60 -27.28 -19.75 -3.03
CA ALA A 60 -27.81 -20.80 -2.16
C ALA A 60 -28.96 -20.29 -1.25
N PRO A 61 -29.83 -21.22 -0.76
CA PRO A 61 -30.78 -20.91 0.31
C PRO A 61 -30.13 -20.26 1.51
N ALA A 62 -30.87 -19.42 2.23
CA ALA A 62 -30.33 -18.63 3.35
C ALA A 62 -29.66 -19.54 4.42
N ASP A 63 -30.27 -20.67 4.73
CA ASP A 63 -29.82 -21.60 5.75
C ASP A 63 -28.47 -22.27 5.41
N ASP A 64 -28.16 -22.41 4.11
CA ASP A 64 -26.93 -23.06 3.63
C ASP A 64 -25.75 -22.08 3.50
N ARG A 65 -26.02 -20.77 3.45
CA ARG A 65 -25.01 -19.74 3.18
C ARG A 65 -23.85 -19.74 4.17
N ALA A 66 -24.16 -19.87 5.45
CA ALA A 66 -23.14 -19.87 6.51
C ALA A 66 -22.16 -21.04 6.33
N ALA A 67 -22.66 -22.24 6.03
CA ALA A 67 -21.83 -23.40 5.78
C ALA A 67 -20.94 -23.26 4.53
N LEU A 68 -21.49 -22.68 3.46
CA LEU A 68 -20.75 -22.41 2.22
C LEU A 68 -19.68 -21.33 2.37
N LEU A 69 -19.88 -20.37 3.29
CA LEU A 69 -18.92 -19.30 3.59
C LEU A 69 -17.83 -19.71 4.59
N ASP A 70 -18.01 -20.84 5.31
CA ASP A 70 -17.05 -21.29 6.32
C ASP A 70 -15.60 -21.40 5.80
N PRO A 71 -15.32 -21.97 4.62
CA PRO A 71 -13.98 -21.97 4.06
C PRO A 71 -13.43 -20.56 3.76
N VAL A 72 -14.31 -19.63 3.31
CA VAL A 72 -13.93 -18.22 3.04
C VAL A 72 -13.55 -17.53 4.34
N VAL A 73 -14.38 -17.65 5.36
CA VAL A 73 -14.15 -17.07 6.69
C VAL A 73 -12.83 -17.61 7.30
N ARG A 74 -12.61 -18.91 7.22
CA ARG A 74 -11.37 -19.54 7.70
C ARG A 74 -10.14 -19.04 6.97
N ASP A 75 -10.20 -18.92 5.64
CA ASP A 75 -9.09 -18.42 4.82
C ASP A 75 -8.77 -16.95 5.15
N LEU A 76 -9.81 -16.12 5.34
CA LEU A 76 -9.66 -14.68 5.59
C LEU A 76 -9.20 -14.38 7.03
N LEU A 77 -9.68 -15.12 8.01
CA LEU A 77 -9.23 -14.99 9.40
C LEU A 77 -7.88 -15.68 9.65
N GLY A 78 -7.41 -16.46 8.69
CA GLY A 78 -6.13 -17.18 8.77
C GLY A 78 -4.92 -16.25 8.65
N PRO A 79 -3.74 -16.70 9.15
CA PRO A 79 -2.52 -15.88 9.21
C PRO A 79 -1.93 -15.55 7.82
N ARG A 80 -2.42 -16.20 6.77
CA ARG A 80 -1.92 -16.02 5.39
C ARG A 80 -2.60 -14.90 4.61
N PHE A 81 -3.74 -14.40 5.08
CA PHE A 81 -4.45 -13.30 4.44
C PHE A 81 -4.01 -11.97 5.04
N TRP A 82 -4.67 -11.54 6.08
CA TRP A 82 -4.39 -10.31 6.80
C TRP A 82 -4.35 -10.62 8.31
N PRO A 83 -3.16 -10.87 8.87
CA PRO A 83 -3.05 -11.36 10.25
C PRO A 83 -3.70 -10.47 11.30
N TRP A 84 -3.87 -9.19 10.99
CA TRP A 84 -4.57 -8.25 11.86
C TRP A 84 -6.04 -8.67 12.04
N LEU A 85 -6.73 -9.02 10.94
CA LEU A 85 -8.14 -9.39 10.97
C LEU A 85 -8.41 -10.57 11.90
N GLY A 86 -7.66 -11.65 11.75
CA GLY A 86 -7.85 -12.87 12.56
C GLY A 86 -7.49 -12.71 14.03
N ARG A 87 -6.72 -11.65 14.38
CA ARG A 87 -6.40 -11.35 15.80
C ARG A 87 -7.40 -10.43 16.47
N ASN A 88 -8.11 -9.60 15.71
CA ASN A 88 -8.96 -8.55 16.28
C ASN A 88 -10.45 -8.77 16.03
N VAL A 89 -10.82 -9.62 15.07
CA VAL A 89 -12.23 -9.86 14.71
C VAL A 89 -12.60 -11.31 14.99
N GLY A 90 -13.58 -11.53 15.86
CA GLY A 90 -14.10 -12.85 16.17
C GLY A 90 -14.83 -13.47 14.97
N ARG A 91 -14.71 -14.80 14.85
CA ARG A 91 -15.29 -15.57 13.73
C ARG A 91 -16.79 -15.37 13.58
N GLU A 92 -17.52 -15.49 14.68
CA GLU A 92 -18.98 -15.36 14.69
C GLU A 92 -19.43 -13.98 14.19
N ARG A 93 -18.81 -12.93 14.72
CA ARG A 93 -19.08 -11.55 14.31
C ARG A 93 -18.76 -11.33 12.85
N PHE A 94 -17.60 -11.80 12.39
CA PHE A 94 -17.22 -11.68 10.98
C PHE A 94 -18.20 -12.39 10.07
N THR A 95 -18.59 -13.64 10.42
CA THR A 95 -19.56 -14.42 9.65
C THR A 95 -20.92 -13.73 9.58
N ALA A 96 -21.45 -13.26 10.72
CA ALA A 96 -22.73 -12.56 10.78
C ALA A 96 -22.72 -11.27 9.93
N ARG A 97 -21.64 -10.46 10.04
CA ARG A 97 -21.48 -9.25 9.22
C ARG A 97 -21.36 -9.56 7.73
N LEU A 98 -20.64 -10.61 7.35
CA LEU A 98 -20.49 -11.03 5.96
C LEU A 98 -21.82 -11.50 5.38
N LEU A 99 -22.60 -12.29 6.11
CA LEU A 99 -23.94 -12.75 5.72
C LEU A 99 -24.93 -11.59 5.51
N ALA A 100 -24.74 -10.47 6.20
CA ALA A 100 -25.57 -9.28 6.05
C ALA A 100 -25.22 -8.44 4.81
N THR A 101 -24.16 -8.78 4.06
CA THR A 101 -23.79 -8.12 2.81
C THR A 101 -24.46 -8.76 1.59
N ASP A 102 -24.27 -8.15 0.41
CA ASP A 102 -24.69 -8.72 -0.87
C ASP A 102 -23.79 -9.89 -1.35
N LEU A 103 -22.82 -10.29 -0.55
CA LEU A 103 -21.84 -11.34 -0.85
C LEU A 103 -21.07 -11.08 -2.15
N SER A 104 -20.78 -9.84 -2.50
CA SER A 104 -19.84 -9.46 -3.56
C SER A 104 -18.43 -9.26 -3.01
N GLU A 105 -17.40 -9.34 -3.87
CA GLU A 105 -16.02 -8.99 -3.48
C GLU A 105 -15.93 -7.53 -3.02
N ARG A 106 -16.68 -6.62 -3.64
CA ARG A 106 -16.75 -5.23 -3.23
C ARG A 106 -17.26 -5.10 -1.80
N ALA A 107 -18.42 -5.72 -1.50
CA ALA A 107 -19.02 -5.64 -0.17
C ALA A 107 -18.14 -6.31 0.89
N LEU A 108 -17.49 -7.43 0.57
CA LEU A 108 -16.53 -8.05 1.45
C LEU A 108 -15.33 -7.11 1.72
N PHE A 109 -14.81 -6.46 0.70
CA PHE A 109 -13.68 -5.54 0.89
C PHE A 109 -14.08 -4.33 1.72
N ASP A 110 -15.25 -3.78 1.48
CA ASP A 110 -15.79 -2.67 2.26
C ASP A 110 -15.99 -3.06 3.73
N LEU A 111 -16.56 -4.25 3.99
CA LEU A 111 -16.69 -4.81 5.34
C LEU A 111 -15.34 -4.93 6.07
N LEU A 112 -14.27 -5.34 5.38
CA LEU A 112 -12.93 -5.41 5.99
C LEU A 112 -12.44 -4.03 6.43
N LEU A 113 -12.69 -2.99 5.64
CA LEU A 113 -12.33 -1.62 5.99
C LEU A 113 -13.19 -1.07 7.14
N GLU A 114 -14.48 -1.41 7.18
CA GLU A 114 -15.38 -1.07 8.29
C GLU A 114 -14.92 -1.68 9.61
N LEU A 115 -14.69 -2.98 9.61
CA LEU A 115 -14.21 -3.70 10.78
C LEU A 115 -12.87 -3.14 11.28
N TYR A 116 -12.01 -2.70 10.34
CA TYR A 116 -10.77 -2.03 10.74
C TYR A 116 -11.02 -0.71 11.44
N VAL A 117 -11.95 0.11 10.95
CA VAL A 117 -12.32 1.37 11.61
C VAL A 117 -12.88 1.12 13.00
N GLU A 118 -13.80 0.18 13.13
CA GLU A 118 -14.46 -0.17 14.39
C GLU A 118 -13.43 -0.61 15.45
N GLU A 119 -12.49 -1.48 15.08
CA GLU A 119 -11.53 -2.08 16.04
C GLU A 119 -10.27 -1.24 16.27
N ALA A 120 -9.75 -0.58 15.24
CA ALA A 120 -8.46 0.13 15.33
C ALA A 120 -8.60 1.61 15.64
N CYS A 121 -9.72 2.22 15.24
CA CYS A 121 -9.92 3.65 15.36
C CYS A 121 -11.02 4.03 16.38
N GLY A 122 -11.83 3.08 16.83
CA GLY A 122 -12.79 3.25 17.92
C GLY A 122 -13.76 4.43 17.68
N ALA A 123 -13.96 5.24 18.73
CA ALA A 123 -14.89 6.39 18.72
C ALA A 123 -14.36 7.64 17.99
N ARG A 124 -13.26 7.56 17.21
CA ARG A 124 -12.75 8.69 16.43
C ARG A 124 -13.78 9.12 15.38
N PRO A 125 -13.91 10.44 15.09
CA PRO A 125 -14.83 10.94 14.06
C PRO A 125 -14.28 10.69 12.64
N VAL A 126 -14.19 9.42 12.25
CA VAL A 126 -13.60 8.99 10.98
C VAL A 126 -14.50 9.40 9.82
N THR A 127 -14.01 10.28 8.96
CA THR A 127 -14.66 10.69 7.71
C THR A 127 -13.97 10.14 6.47
N ILE A 128 -12.75 9.56 6.64
CA ILE A 128 -11.95 8.92 5.60
C ILE A 128 -11.46 7.57 6.11
N ARG A 129 -11.84 6.51 5.40
CA ARG A 129 -11.38 5.14 5.65
C ARG A 129 -10.71 4.56 4.41
N GLY A 130 -9.91 3.53 4.58
CA GLY A 130 -9.28 2.87 3.44
C GLY A 130 -8.04 2.08 3.82
N GLU A 131 -7.13 1.97 2.90
CA GLU A 131 -5.91 1.22 3.15
C GLU A 131 -4.71 1.70 2.34
N LYS A 132 -3.54 1.20 2.74
CA LYS A 132 -2.30 1.33 1.99
C LYS A 132 -1.84 -0.05 1.52
N THR A 133 -2.05 -0.35 0.25
CA THR A 133 -1.54 -1.54 -0.43
C THR A 133 -0.94 -1.13 -1.78
N PRO A 134 0.40 -1.05 -1.89
CA PRO A 134 1.05 -0.53 -3.10
C PRO A 134 0.62 -1.26 -4.38
N ASP A 135 0.58 -2.59 -4.38
CA ASP A 135 0.25 -3.40 -5.56
C ASP A 135 -1.23 -3.31 -5.98
N HIS A 136 -2.10 -2.66 -5.22
CA HIS A 136 -3.45 -2.31 -5.68
C HIS A 136 -3.48 -1.34 -6.86
N ILE A 137 -2.35 -0.72 -7.20
CA ILE A 137 -2.23 0.09 -8.42
C ILE A 137 -2.56 -0.72 -9.69
N TYR A 138 -2.31 -2.03 -9.69
CA TYR A 138 -2.63 -2.91 -10.82
C TYR A 138 -4.13 -3.20 -10.96
N GLY A 139 -4.90 -3.04 -9.90
CA GLY A 139 -6.35 -3.22 -9.87
C GLY A 139 -7.11 -1.92 -9.58
N LEU A 140 -6.46 -0.76 -9.73
CA LEU A 140 -7.02 0.53 -9.35
C LEU A 140 -8.30 0.86 -10.13
N GLY A 141 -8.40 0.48 -11.41
CA GLY A 141 -9.64 0.64 -12.19
C GLY A 141 -10.83 -0.04 -11.54
N MET A 142 -10.67 -1.29 -11.10
CA MET A 142 -11.70 -2.04 -10.39
C MET A 142 -12.08 -1.37 -9.04
N LEU A 143 -11.10 -0.89 -8.28
CA LEU A 143 -11.39 -0.13 -7.05
C LEU A 143 -12.14 1.16 -7.33
N ALA A 144 -11.84 1.84 -8.44
CA ALA A 144 -12.52 3.06 -8.84
C ALA A 144 -13.98 2.83 -9.30
N GLU A 145 -14.26 1.65 -9.83
CA GLU A 145 -15.62 1.18 -10.15
C GLU A 145 -16.38 0.77 -8.89
N TRP A 146 -15.73 0.02 -7.98
CA TRP A 146 -16.34 -0.37 -6.72
C TRP A 146 -16.66 0.81 -5.81
N PHE A 147 -15.80 1.83 -5.82
CA PHE A 147 -15.91 3.01 -4.96
C PHE A 147 -15.82 4.29 -5.80
N PRO A 148 -16.95 4.71 -6.42
CA PRO A 148 -16.95 5.87 -7.33
C PRO A 148 -16.53 7.19 -6.68
N GLN A 149 -16.65 7.31 -5.36
CA GLN A 149 -16.24 8.49 -4.59
C GLN A 149 -14.82 8.36 -4.00
N ALA A 150 -14.16 7.22 -4.16
CA ALA A 150 -12.82 6.99 -3.62
C ALA A 150 -11.79 7.91 -4.24
N ARG A 151 -10.83 8.32 -3.41
CA ARG A 151 -9.62 9.03 -3.83
C ARG A 151 -8.42 8.10 -3.77
N PHE A 152 -7.46 8.33 -4.66
CA PHE A 152 -6.30 7.49 -4.85
C PHE A 152 -5.03 8.33 -4.76
N ILE A 153 -4.14 7.99 -3.86
CA ILE A 153 -2.80 8.57 -3.76
C ILE A 153 -1.80 7.55 -4.27
N HIS A 154 -1.11 7.90 -5.36
CA HIS A 154 -0.01 7.11 -5.89
C HIS A 154 1.31 7.64 -5.33
N THR A 155 1.98 6.85 -4.49
CA THR A 155 3.32 7.19 -4.00
C THR A 155 4.38 6.75 -4.99
N PHE A 156 5.28 7.65 -5.34
CA PHE A 156 6.33 7.43 -6.33
C PHE A 156 7.70 7.81 -5.78
N ARG A 157 8.78 7.21 -6.28
CA ARG A 157 10.15 7.47 -5.82
C ARG A 157 11.16 7.14 -6.93
N ASP A 158 12.36 7.75 -6.85
CA ASP A 158 13.51 7.41 -7.72
C ASP A 158 13.79 5.89 -7.68
N PRO A 159 13.86 5.21 -8.84
CA PRO A 159 14.10 3.76 -8.89
C PRO A 159 15.43 3.34 -8.30
N ARG A 160 16.44 4.22 -8.32
CA ARG A 160 17.76 3.99 -7.69
C ARG A 160 17.63 3.93 -6.18
N ALA A 161 16.80 4.81 -5.59
CA ALA A 161 16.52 4.81 -4.16
C ALA A 161 15.63 3.63 -3.74
N ILE A 162 14.67 3.22 -4.59
CA ILE A 162 13.90 1.99 -4.38
C ILE A 162 14.83 0.77 -4.35
N TYR A 163 15.71 0.64 -5.34
CA TYR A 163 16.68 -0.44 -5.43
C TYR A 163 17.60 -0.49 -4.20
N ALA A 164 18.19 0.65 -3.80
CA ALA A 164 19.01 0.74 -2.59
C ALA A 164 18.27 0.26 -1.34
N SER A 165 17.01 0.65 -1.19
CA SER A 165 16.16 0.23 -0.07
C SER A 165 15.82 -1.27 -0.10
N ARG A 166 15.71 -1.88 -1.29
CA ARG A 166 15.45 -3.31 -1.45
C ARG A 166 16.67 -4.15 -1.08
N ILE A 167 17.88 -3.72 -1.48
CA ILE A 167 19.14 -4.40 -1.13
C ILE A 167 19.29 -4.46 0.39
N VAL A 168 19.21 -3.32 1.09
CA VAL A 168 19.35 -3.28 2.54
C VAL A 168 18.41 -4.25 3.24
N ARG A 169 17.18 -4.34 2.78
CA ARG A 169 16.20 -5.28 3.34
C ARG A 169 16.51 -6.75 3.00
N SER A 170 17.08 -7.02 1.84
CA SER A 170 17.52 -8.36 1.46
C SER A 170 18.73 -8.80 2.29
N GLU A 171 19.67 -7.89 2.57
CA GLU A 171 20.83 -8.14 3.43
C GLU A 171 20.43 -8.43 4.87
N ALA A 172 19.39 -7.75 5.37
CA ALA A 172 18.81 -8.01 6.70
C ALA A 172 18.09 -9.36 6.81
N GLY A 173 18.07 -10.18 5.75
CA GLY A 173 17.51 -11.54 5.76
C GLY A 173 15.98 -11.63 5.90
N THR A 174 15.29 -10.50 5.88
CA THR A 174 13.86 -10.43 6.22
C THR A 174 12.93 -10.75 5.06
N ARG A 175 13.39 -10.71 3.79
CA ARG A 175 12.58 -11.07 2.60
C ARG A 175 13.47 -11.39 1.39
N GLY A 176 12.94 -12.16 0.45
CA GLY A 176 13.54 -12.45 -0.85
C GLY A 176 14.05 -13.88 -0.97
N MET A 177 14.77 -14.15 -2.05
CA MET A 177 15.30 -15.48 -2.38
C MET A 177 16.34 -15.96 -1.35
N LYS A 178 17.07 -15.03 -0.69
CA LYS A 178 18.00 -15.34 0.41
C LYS A 178 17.30 -16.00 1.61
N ALA A 179 16.07 -15.57 1.94
CA ALA A 179 15.28 -16.18 3.00
C ALA A 179 14.79 -17.60 2.66
N ARG A 180 14.76 -17.95 1.36
CA ARG A 180 14.33 -19.26 0.86
C ARG A 180 15.47 -20.29 0.77
N LEU A 181 16.71 -19.85 0.93
CA LEU A 181 17.92 -20.67 0.85
C LEU A 181 18.73 -20.52 2.15
N PRO A 182 18.19 -20.97 3.29
CA PRO A 182 18.91 -20.93 4.55
C PRO A 182 20.20 -21.75 4.46
N GLY A 183 21.31 -21.21 4.97
CA GLY A 183 22.61 -21.86 4.96
C GLY A 183 23.54 -21.52 3.78
N VAL A 184 23.05 -20.81 2.75
CA VAL A 184 23.92 -20.34 1.65
C VAL A 184 24.47 -18.95 2.00
N PRO A 185 25.80 -18.76 2.06
CA PRO A 185 26.38 -17.46 2.34
C PRO A 185 25.94 -16.39 1.32
N ALA A 186 25.51 -15.22 1.81
CA ALA A 186 24.99 -14.13 0.97
C ALA A 186 25.95 -13.76 -0.18
N ARG A 187 27.25 -13.74 0.09
CA ARG A 187 28.32 -13.45 -0.88
C ARG A 187 28.30 -14.34 -2.13
N LEU A 188 27.76 -15.57 -2.04
CA LEU A 188 27.65 -16.49 -3.18
C LEU A 188 26.38 -16.23 -4.00
N LEU A 189 25.35 -15.67 -3.38
CA LEU A 189 24.07 -15.37 -4.02
C LEU A 189 24.03 -13.97 -4.63
N ASP A 190 24.78 -13.01 -4.08
CA ASP A 190 24.74 -11.61 -4.50
C ASP A 190 25.04 -11.39 -5.99
N PRO A 191 26.06 -12.03 -6.60
CA PRO A 191 26.32 -11.86 -8.04
C PRO A 191 25.16 -12.31 -8.94
N ILE A 192 24.37 -13.27 -8.48
CA ILE A 192 23.24 -13.83 -9.23
C ILE A 192 21.96 -12.99 -8.96
N LEU A 193 21.75 -12.61 -7.71
CA LEU A 193 20.51 -11.94 -7.29
C LEU A 193 20.50 -10.45 -7.62
N ALA A 194 21.66 -9.77 -7.60
CA ALA A 194 21.71 -8.34 -7.89
C ALA A 194 21.19 -7.95 -9.28
N PRO A 195 21.53 -8.64 -10.39
CA PRO A 195 20.95 -8.36 -11.69
C PRO A 195 19.42 -8.58 -11.73
N ILE A 196 18.92 -9.63 -11.07
CA ILE A 196 17.50 -9.94 -10.99
C ILE A 196 16.76 -8.80 -10.27
N GLU A 197 17.29 -8.32 -9.14
CA GLU A 197 16.71 -7.20 -8.39
C GLU A 197 16.72 -5.89 -9.20
N VAL A 198 17.76 -5.65 -10.00
CA VAL A 198 17.83 -4.48 -10.91
C VAL A 198 16.72 -4.57 -11.96
N LEU A 199 16.59 -5.71 -12.63
CA LEU A 199 15.58 -5.92 -13.68
C LEU A 199 14.16 -5.84 -13.10
N GLU A 200 13.91 -6.49 -11.96
CA GLU A 200 12.62 -6.46 -11.30
C GLU A 200 12.25 -5.04 -10.84
N THR A 201 13.20 -4.30 -10.24
CA THR A 201 12.97 -2.92 -9.83
C THR A 201 12.69 -2.04 -11.03
N SER A 202 13.44 -2.19 -12.14
CA SER A 202 13.19 -1.46 -13.38
C SER A 202 11.80 -1.72 -13.93
N ARG A 203 11.40 -3.00 -14.01
CA ARG A 203 10.08 -3.40 -14.50
C ARG A 203 8.96 -2.83 -13.65
N VAL A 204 9.01 -3.04 -12.33
CA VAL A 204 7.96 -2.56 -11.40
C VAL A 204 7.86 -1.04 -11.43
N TRP A 205 8.98 -0.33 -11.53
CA TRP A 205 9.00 1.13 -11.59
C TRP A 205 8.41 1.66 -12.91
N LEU A 206 8.79 1.07 -14.05
CA LEU A 206 8.24 1.43 -15.37
C LEU A 206 6.75 1.10 -15.46
N ASP A 207 6.31 -0.01 -14.88
CA ASP A 207 4.89 -0.36 -14.81
C ASP A 207 4.13 0.67 -13.96
N ALA A 208 4.68 1.08 -12.80
CA ALA A 208 4.08 2.13 -11.98
C ALA A 208 3.99 3.47 -12.72
N ALA A 209 5.02 3.83 -13.50
CA ALA A 209 5.00 5.03 -14.34
C ALA A 209 3.92 4.97 -15.43
N ARG A 210 3.79 3.84 -16.14
CA ARG A 210 2.72 3.63 -17.16
C ARG A 210 1.33 3.71 -16.54
N LEU A 211 1.16 3.05 -15.37
CA LEU A 211 -0.11 3.06 -14.65
C LEU A 211 -0.44 4.45 -14.13
N HIS A 212 0.56 5.24 -13.70
CA HIS A 212 0.36 6.64 -13.36
C HIS A 212 -0.28 7.41 -14.53
N HIS A 213 0.33 7.36 -15.72
CA HIS A 213 -0.20 8.09 -16.87
C HIS A 213 -1.62 7.66 -17.24
N ARG A 214 -1.92 6.35 -17.15
CA ARG A 214 -3.27 5.83 -17.39
C ARG A 214 -4.27 6.34 -16.36
N HIS A 215 -3.95 6.21 -15.09
CA HIS A 215 -4.89 6.52 -14.00
C HIS A 215 -5.06 8.02 -13.79
N ALA A 216 -4.01 8.82 -13.95
CA ALA A 216 -4.09 10.27 -13.88
C ALA A 216 -5.07 10.84 -14.92
N ALA A 217 -5.02 10.31 -16.15
CA ALA A 217 -5.95 10.70 -17.22
C ALA A 217 -7.39 10.23 -16.96
N ALA A 218 -7.57 9.00 -16.44
CA ALA A 218 -8.90 8.40 -16.26
C ALA A 218 -9.64 8.89 -15.01
N LEU A 219 -8.92 9.22 -13.94
CA LEU A 219 -9.50 9.55 -12.63
C LEU A 219 -9.43 11.04 -12.29
N ALA A 220 -8.65 11.81 -13.04
CA ALA A 220 -8.52 13.26 -12.90
C ALA A 220 -8.41 13.72 -11.43
N GLU A 221 -9.42 14.41 -10.91
CA GLU A 221 -9.45 14.98 -9.56
C GLU A 221 -9.49 13.93 -8.43
N ARG A 222 -9.77 12.67 -8.74
CA ARG A 222 -9.76 11.58 -7.76
C ARG A 222 -8.41 10.89 -7.60
N TYR A 223 -7.39 11.34 -8.34
CA TYR A 223 -6.06 10.75 -8.34
C TYR A 223 -4.98 11.79 -8.11
N ARG A 224 -4.07 11.51 -7.17
CA ARG A 224 -2.93 12.38 -6.87
C ARG A 224 -1.63 11.59 -6.80
N LEU A 225 -0.60 12.09 -7.47
CA LEU A 225 0.78 11.61 -7.30
C LEU A 225 1.43 12.32 -6.11
N VAL A 226 2.12 11.55 -5.27
CA VAL A 226 2.97 12.06 -4.19
C VAL A 226 4.35 11.47 -4.35
N ARG A 227 5.36 12.29 -4.62
CA ARG A 227 6.74 11.85 -4.67
C ARG A 227 7.28 11.72 -3.24
N PHE A 228 8.03 10.64 -3.00
CA PHE A 228 8.69 10.44 -1.70
C PHE A 228 9.64 11.60 -1.36
N GLU A 229 10.35 12.07 -2.36
CA GLU A 229 11.31 13.16 -2.23
C GLU A 229 10.61 14.42 -1.71
N ASP A 230 9.50 14.82 -2.33
CA ASP A 230 8.72 16.00 -1.92
C ASP A 230 8.16 15.82 -0.49
N LEU A 231 7.68 14.60 -0.17
CA LEU A 231 7.17 14.28 1.17
C LEU A 231 8.22 14.47 2.27
N VAL A 232 9.50 14.19 2.00
CA VAL A 232 10.56 14.27 3.03
C VAL A 232 11.36 15.58 2.99
N THR A 233 11.41 16.29 1.85
CA THR A 233 12.11 17.58 1.73
C THR A 233 11.20 18.77 2.00
N GLU A 234 9.92 18.67 1.64
CA GLU A 234 8.89 19.71 1.79
C GLU A 234 7.62 19.13 2.43
N PRO A 235 7.73 18.54 3.64
CA PRO A 235 6.63 17.77 4.24
C PRO A 235 5.38 18.62 4.46
N GLU A 236 5.51 19.87 4.92
CA GLU A 236 4.36 20.74 5.17
C GLU A 236 3.60 21.04 3.87
N ALA A 237 4.28 21.52 2.84
CA ALA A 237 3.65 21.84 1.55
C ALA A 237 2.99 20.62 0.92
N THR A 238 3.67 19.47 0.97
CA THR A 238 3.16 18.19 0.45
C THR A 238 1.92 17.73 1.21
N LEU A 239 1.95 17.78 2.55
CA LEU A 239 0.82 17.33 3.37
C LEU A 239 -0.37 18.27 3.31
N ARG A 240 -0.16 19.60 3.23
CA ARG A 240 -1.26 20.56 2.96
C ARG A 240 -1.98 20.18 1.67
N GLY A 241 -1.23 20.00 0.58
CA GLY A 241 -1.83 19.58 -0.68
C GLY A 241 -2.51 18.20 -0.62
N VAL A 242 -2.01 17.25 0.19
CA VAL A 242 -2.68 15.95 0.41
C VAL A 242 -3.97 16.16 1.22
N CYS A 243 -3.96 16.95 2.27
CA CYS A 243 -5.15 17.26 3.09
C CYS A 243 -6.25 17.92 2.24
N ASP A 244 -5.89 18.93 1.44
CA ASP A 244 -6.81 19.56 0.49
C ASP A 244 -7.38 18.54 -0.49
N PHE A 245 -6.52 17.68 -1.05
CA PHE A 245 -6.95 16.63 -1.96
C PHE A 245 -7.90 15.64 -1.32
N ILE A 246 -7.72 15.24 -0.06
CA ILE A 246 -8.62 14.29 0.61
C ILE A 246 -9.78 14.99 1.32
N GLY A 247 -9.76 16.34 1.41
CA GLY A 247 -10.82 17.17 1.96
C GLY A 247 -10.91 17.12 3.49
N ILE A 248 -9.74 17.20 4.15
CA ILE A 248 -9.63 17.40 5.60
C ILE A 248 -8.78 18.65 5.90
N PRO A 249 -8.95 19.30 7.06
CA PRO A 249 -8.07 20.38 7.47
C PRO A 249 -6.65 19.85 7.70
N PHE A 250 -5.66 20.66 7.32
CA PHE A 250 -4.28 20.40 7.69
C PHE A 250 -4.06 20.71 9.17
N ASP A 251 -3.46 19.78 9.89
CA ASP A 251 -3.06 19.93 11.28
C ASP A 251 -1.52 19.89 11.37
N PRO A 252 -0.84 20.90 11.99
CA PRO A 252 0.60 20.85 12.21
C PRO A 252 1.08 19.59 12.94
N GLY A 253 0.26 18.96 13.76
CA GLY A 253 0.56 17.68 14.40
C GLY A 253 0.89 16.55 13.43
N LEU A 254 0.52 16.67 12.14
CA LEU A 254 0.94 15.73 11.09
C LEU A 254 2.45 15.79 10.82
N LEU A 255 3.12 16.89 11.17
CA LEU A 255 4.55 17.10 10.97
C LEU A 255 5.41 16.60 12.13
N GLU A 256 4.80 16.23 13.26
CA GLU A 256 5.57 15.72 14.38
C GLU A 256 6.36 14.47 13.99
N GLU A 257 7.46 14.22 14.68
CA GLU A 257 8.31 13.06 14.42
C GLU A 257 7.51 11.76 14.56
N THR A 258 7.53 10.96 13.51
CA THR A 258 6.85 9.68 13.47
C THR A 258 7.87 8.56 13.28
N VAL A 259 7.99 7.69 14.27
CA VAL A 259 8.76 6.45 14.09
C VAL A 259 7.99 5.54 13.14
N VAL A 260 8.51 5.35 11.93
CA VAL A 260 7.90 4.47 10.94
C VAL A 260 8.36 3.05 11.17
N VAL A 261 7.55 2.28 11.87
CA VAL A 261 7.76 0.83 12.06
C VAL A 261 7.65 0.12 10.70
N GLY A 262 8.61 -0.75 10.37
CA GLY A 262 8.66 -1.47 9.07
C GLY A 262 9.55 -0.77 8.02
N SER A 263 10.28 0.27 8.40
CA SER A 263 11.36 0.84 7.58
C SER A 263 12.52 -0.17 7.45
N SER A 264 13.22 -0.17 6.30
CA SER A 264 14.45 -0.98 6.11
C SER A 264 15.61 -0.54 7.01
N PHE A 265 15.44 0.56 7.72
CA PHE A 265 16.43 1.19 8.59
C PHE A 265 16.10 1.06 10.08
N GLU A 266 15.14 0.20 10.45
CA GLU A 266 14.78 -0.06 11.87
C GLU A 266 15.94 -0.59 12.72
N GLN A 267 16.97 -1.15 12.08
CA GLN A 267 18.15 -1.62 12.79
C GLN A 267 19.10 -0.47 13.21
N ASP A 268 19.08 0.65 12.52
CA ASP A 268 19.70 1.89 12.96
C ASP A 268 18.76 2.62 13.92
N ARG A 269 18.82 2.28 15.21
CA ARG A 269 18.05 2.94 16.29
C ARG A 269 18.29 4.46 16.41
N HIS A 270 19.16 5.01 15.57
CA HIS A 270 19.46 6.43 15.42
C HIS A 270 18.99 7.01 14.08
N ALA A 271 18.29 6.23 13.24
CA ALA A 271 17.69 6.77 12.02
C ALA A 271 16.64 7.79 12.42
N ALA A 272 16.79 9.03 11.95
CA ALA A 272 15.85 10.10 12.17
C ALA A 272 14.43 9.60 11.85
N ALA A 273 13.56 9.71 12.83
CA ALA A 273 12.16 9.34 12.69
C ALA A 273 11.49 10.27 11.67
N GLY A 274 10.55 9.76 10.90
CA GLY A 274 9.68 10.56 10.06
C GLY A 274 10.29 11.05 8.74
N PHE A 275 10.46 12.37 8.61
CA PHE A 275 10.83 13.04 7.35
C PHE A 275 12.35 13.15 7.18
N ASP A 276 13.03 12.03 7.04
CA ASP A 276 14.49 11.97 6.88
C ASP A 276 14.91 12.40 5.46
N ARG A 277 15.32 13.67 5.32
CA ARG A 277 15.82 14.25 4.06
C ARG A 277 17.03 13.51 3.50
N SER A 278 17.89 12.96 4.36
CA SER A 278 19.10 12.22 3.92
C SER A 278 18.75 10.97 3.10
N SER A 279 17.54 10.46 3.27
CA SER A 279 17.04 9.26 2.55
C SER A 279 16.84 9.49 1.05
N VAL A 280 16.79 10.73 0.58
CA VAL A 280 16.64 11.09 -0.83
C VAL A 280 17.88 10.71 -1.62
N ASP A 281 19.07 11.10 -1.13
CA ASP A 281 20.33 10.96 -1.85
C ASP A 281 21.17 9.76 -1.41
N ARG A 282 20.74 9.04 -0.39
CA ARG A 282 21.49 7.91 0.22
C ARG A 282 21.86 6.83 -0.81
N TRP A 283 21.09 6.69 -1.88
CA TRP A 283 21.39 5.77 -2.96
C TRP A 283 22.65 6.14 -3.74
N ARG A 284 23.04 7.41 -3.78
CA ARG A 284 24.22 7.90 -4.53
C ARG A 284 25.52 7.23 -4.03
N SER A 285 25.63 6.95 -2.75
CA SER A 285 26.78 6.25 -2.16
C SER A 285 26.63 4.73 -2.16
N ARG A 286 25.41 4.19 -2.22
CA ARG A 286 25.13 2.75 -2.04
C ARG A 286 24.96 1.98 -3.34
N VAL A 287 24.52 2.64 -4.40
CA VAL A 287 24.23 1.99 -5.69
C VAL A 287 25.45 2.06 -6.59
N HIS A 288 25.88 0.89 -7.08
CA HIS A 288 27.03 0.81 -7.98
C HIS A 288 26.85 1.69 -9.24
N PRO A 289 27.89 2.39 -9.75
CA PRO A 289 27.79 3.29 -10.90
C PRO A 289 27.15 2.66 -12.15
N LEU A 290 27.45 1.40 -12.47
CA LEU A 290 26.86 0.70 -13.61
C LEU A 290 25.35 0.50 -13.45
N VAL A 291 24.88 0.23 -12.23
CA VAL A 291 23.44 0.08 -11.94
C VAL A 291 22.74 1.44 -12.04
N ARG A 292 23.38 2.52 -11.56
CA ARG A 292 22.86 3.88 -11.73
C ARG A 292 22.71 4.22 -13.21
N ARG A 293 23.75 3.92 -14.01
CA ARG A 293 23.71 4.13 -15.48
C ARG A 293 22.63 3.29 -16.16
N TRP A 294 22.42 2.06 -15.72
CA TRP A 294 21.34 1.20 -16.21
C TRP A 294 19.97 1.86 -16.02
N PHE A 295 19.64 2.30 -14.81
CA PHE A 295 18.37 2.99 -14.54
C PHE A 295 18.24 4.28 -15.37
N GLY A 296 19.33 5.03 -15.52
CA GLY A 296 19.39 6.23 -16.35
C GLY A 296 19.10 5.97 -17.81
N MET A 297 19.55 4.83 -18.36
CA MET A 297 19.28 4.44 -19.75
C MET A 297 17.86 3.94 -19.94
N VAL A 298 17.46 2.93 -19.14
CA VAL A 298 16.17 2.23 -19.27
C VAL A 298 14.99 3.14 -18.92
N GLY A 299 15.16 3.98 -17.92
CA GLY A 299 14.13 4.88 -17.42
C GLY A 299 14.22 6.33 -17.92
N ARG A 300 15.11 6.67 -18.83
CA ARG A 300 15.51 8.06 -19.16
C ARG A 300 14.34 9.02 -19.37
N ARG A 301 13.34 8.60 -20.16
CA ARG A 301 12.16 9.41 -20.47
C ARG A 301 11.32 9.64 -19.22
N GLU A 302 11.02 8.59 -18.50
CA GLU A 302 10.16 8.66 -17.32
C GLU A 302 10.87 9.35 -16.15
N LEU A 303 12.18 9.12 -15.94
CA LEU A 303 12.96 9.86 -14.95
C LEU A 303 12.79 11.37 -15.13
N ARG A 304 13.00 11.87 -16.35
CA ARG A 304 12.81 13.31 -16.63
C ARG A 304 11.40 13.79 -16.40
N ARG A 305 10.38 13.00 -16.78
CA ARG A 305 8.96 13.34 -16.57
C ARG A 305 8.61 13.49 -15.10
N PHE A 306 9.20 12.67 -14.25
CA PHE A 306 8.99 12.71 -12.81
C PHE A 306 9.98 13.62 -12.08
N GLY A 307 10.80 14.42 -12.80
CA GLY A 307 11.74 15.38 -12.22
C GLY A 307 12.99 14.75 -11.62
N TYR A 308 13.37 13.54 -12.08
CA TYR A 308 14.63 12.89 -11.71
C TYR A 308 15.69 13.09 -12.79
N GLU A 309 16.93 13.28 -12.38
CA GLU A 309 18.07 13.27 -13.31
C GLU A 309 18.29 11.83 -13.82
N PRO A 310 18.47 11.62 -15.15
CA PRO A 310 18.75 10.30 -15.70
C PRO A 310 20.10 9.72 -15.32
#